data_13fd6d9c499ea47ca901e45830473c40
#
_entry.id   13fd6d9c499ea47ca901e45830473c40
#
_cell.length_a   1.000
_cell.length_b   1.000
_cell.length_c   1.000
_cell.angle_alpha   90.00
_cell.angle_beta   90.00
_cell.angle_gamma   90.00
#
_symmetry.space_group_name_H-M   'P 1'
#
loop_
_entity.id
_entity.type
_entity.pdbx_description
1 polymer ?
#
loop_
_entity_poly.entity_id
_entity_poly.type
_entity_poly.pdbx_seq_one_letter_code
_entity_poly.pdbx_strand_id
1 'polypeptide(L)' 'MWVLVWVQIISGMPAEYFQLGVYKSKALCEQVQQRAEMMVTHNGITVACLRVEV' A
#
# COMPACT_ATOMS: atom_id res chain seq x y z
N MET A 1 14.57 4.06 -0.09
CA MET A 1 13.34 4.54 -0.72
C MET A 1 12.17 3.69 -0.26
N TRP A 2 11.01 4.27 -0.08
CA TRP A 2 9.82 3.58 0.43
C TRP A 2 8.73 3.62 -0.62
N VAL A 3 8.10 2.47 -0.86
CA VAL A 3 7.03 2.33 -1.84
C VAL A 3 5.73 2.02 -1.11
N LEU A 4 4.70 2.80 -1.39
CA LEU A 4 3.36 2.55 -0.87
C LEU A 4 2.60 1.66 -1.84
N VAL A 5 2.15 0.51 -1.36
CA VAL A 5 1.51 -0.51 -2.18
C VAL A 5 0.11 -0.80 -1.65
N TRP A 6 -0.84 -0.85 -2.57
CA TRP A 6 -2.22 -1.27 -2.33
C TRP A 6 -2.34 -2.71 -2.78
N VAL A 7 -2.62 -3.62 -1.85
CA VAL A 7 -2.77 -5.05 -2.14
C VAL A 7 -4.24 -5.42 -2.00
N GLN A 8 -4.78 -6.05 -3.03
CA GLN A 8 -6.18 -6.43 -3.08
C GLN A 8 -6.28 -7.95 -3.28
N ILE A 9 -6.91 -8.62 -2.33
CA ILE A 9 -7.13 -10.07 -2.38
C ILE A 9 -8.63 -10.33 -2.42
N ILE A 10 -9.11 -10.86 -3.54
CA ILE A 10 -10.51 -11.18 -3.74
C ILE A 10 -10.63 -12.71 -3.85
N SER A 11 -11.60 -13.27 -3.13
CA SER A 11 -11.83 -14.72 -3.12
C SER A 11 -12.05 -15.26 -4.54
N GLY A 12 -11.31 -16.29 -4.90
CA GLY A 12 -11.39 -16.91 -6.20
C GLY A 12 -10.62 -16.21 -7.31
N MET A 13 -9.91 -15.12 -7.00
CA MET A 13 -9.12 -14.39 -7.98
C MET A 13 -7.67 -14.24 -7.51
N PRO A 14 -6.70 -14.07 -8.44
CA PRO A 14 -5.32 -13.80 -8.05
C PRO A 14 -5.22 -12.48 -7.28
N ALA A 15 -4.27 -12.40 -6.35
CA ALA A 15 -3.99 -11.17 -5.64
C ALA A 15 -3.49 -10.11 -6.63
N GLU A 16 -3.99 -8.90 -6.50
CA GLU A 16 -3.56 -7.75 -7.30
C GLU A 16 -2.92 -6.71 -6.40
N TYR A 17 -1.94 -5.99 -6.93
CA TYR A 17 -1.33 -4.92 -6.19
C TYR A 17 -1.06 -3.73 -7.11
N PHE A 18 -1.13 -2.54 -6.51
CA PHE A 18 -0.93 -1.28 -7.21
C PHE A 18 0.05 -0.42 -6.42
N GLN A 19 1.01 0.14 -7.11
CA GLN A 19 1.94 1.10 -6.51
C GLN A 19 1.27 2.46 -6.46
N LEU A 20 1.05 2.97 -5.24
CA LEU A 20 0.40 4.26 -5.04
C LEU A 20 1.37 5.42 -5.05
N GLY A 21 2.62 5.20 -4.64
CA GLY A 21 3.61 6.25 -4.64
C GLY A 21 4.96 5.77 -4.13
N VAL A 22 5.97 6.62 -4.34
CA VAL A 22 7.34 6.38 -3.88
C VAL A 22 7.76 7.56 -3.00
N TYR A 23 8.33 7.28 -1.84
CA TYR A 23 8.69 8.31 -0.85
C TYR A 23 10.11 8.12 -0.36
N LYS A 24 10.77 9.23 -0.04
CA LYS A 24 12.14 9.20 0.44
C LYS A 24 12.26 8.75 1.89
N SER A 25 11.22 8.97 2.69
CA SER A 25 11.26 8.63 4.11
C SER A 25 10.10 7.72 4.48
N LYS A 26 10.34 6.89 5.49
CA LYS A 26 9.32 6.02 6.06
C LYS A 26 8.16 6.83 6.63
N ALA A 27 8.48 7.95 7.29
CA ALA A 27 7.45 8.79 7.91
C ALA A 27 6.47 9.33 6.88
N LEU A 28 6.96 9.80 5.72
CA LEU A 28 6.09 10.26 4.64
C LEU A 28 5.22 9.14 4.10
N CYS A 29 5.81 7.96 3.88
CA CYS A 29 5.06 6.80 3.40
C CYS A 29 3.95 6.43 4.39
N GLU A 30 4.23 6.42 5.67
CA GLU A 30 3.24 6.08 6.69
C GLU A 30 2.12 7.11 6.79
N GLN A 31 2.40 8.38 6.60
CA GLN A 31 1.38 9.42 6.57
C GLN A 31 0.39 9.21 5.43
N VAL A 32 0.91 8.90 4.25
CA VAL A 32 0.06 8.64 3.08
C VAL A 32 -0.65 7.30 3.24
N GLN A 33 0.01 6.32 3.86
CA GLN A 33 -0.59 5.03 4.16
C GLN A 33 -1.85 5.20 5.03
N GLN A 34 -1.79 6.03 6.05
CA GLN A 34 -2.94 6.28 6.92
C GLN A 34 -4.13 6.85 6.14
N ARG A 35 -3.85 7.77 5.21
CA ARG A 35 -4.89 8.34 4.36
C ARG A 35 -5.47 7.30 3.42
N ALA A 36 -4.63 6.44 2.85
CA ALA A 36 -5.08 5.39 1.96
C ALA A 36 -5.92 4.34 2.70
N GLU A 37 -5.56 4.04 3.94
CA GLU A 37 -6.31 3.10 4.77
C GLU A 37 -7.74 3.57 5.04
N MET A 38 -7.97 4.87 5.08
CA MET A 38 -9.32 5.42 5.23
C MET A 38 -10.22 5.11 4.03
N MET A 39 -9.63 4.85 2.88
CA MET A 39 -10.36 4.48 1.67
C MET A 39 -10.63 2.99 1.58
N VAL A 40 -10.04 2.19 2.46
CA VAL A 40 -10.21 0.74 2.45
C VAL A 40 -11.58 0.41 3.06
N THR A 41 -12.45 -0.19 2.25
CA THR A 41 -13.80 -0.56 2.67
C THR A 41 -14.04 -2.06 2.70
N HIS A 42 -13.04 -2.86 2.29
CA HIS A 42 -13.14 -4.31 2.21
C HIS A 42 -12.02 -4.98 2.98
N ASN A 43 -12.32 -6.11 3.60
CA ASN A 43 -11.35 -6.87 4.38
C ASN A 43 -10.20 -7.44 3.56
N GLY A 44 -10.38 -7.58 2.25
CA GLY A 44 -9.37 -8.11 1.36
C GLY A 44 -8.35 -7.11 0.85
N ILE A 45 -8.39 -5.87 1.36
CA ILE A 45 -7.51 -4.81 0.90
C ILE A 45 -6.55 -4.43 2.02
N THR A 46 -5.26 -4.35 1.69
CA THR A 46 -4.20 -3.98 2.62
C THR A 46 -3.31 -2.93 1.97
N VAL A 47 -2.92 -1.93 2.74
CA VAL A 47 -1.98 -0.90 2.29
C VAL A 47 -0.71 -1.04 3.11
N ALA A 48 0.43 -1.10 2.45
CA ALA A 48 1.70 -1.33 3.13
C ALA A 48 2.81 -0.44 2.57
N CYS A 49 3.73 -0.04 3.46
CA CYS A 49 4.96 0.64 3.07
C CYS A 49 6.08 -0.38 3.00
N LEU A 50 6.72 -0.49 1.84
CA LEU A 50 7.81 -1.42 1.61
C LEU A 50 9.10 -0.66 1.36
N ARG A 51 10.18 -1.11 2.01
CA ARG A 51 11.50 -0.53 1.77
C ARG A 51 12.10 -1.15 0.52
N VAL A 52 12.51 -0.31 -0.41
CA VAL A 52 13.17 -0.73 -1.64
C VAL A 52 14.56 -0.12 -1.67
N GLU A 53 15.56 -0.95 -1.84
CA GLU A 53 16.94 -0.49 -2.03
C GLU A 53 17.24 -0.43 -3.53
N VAL A 54 17.84 0.69 -3.90
CA VAL A 54 18.22 0.94 -5.30
C VAL A 54 19.70 0.64 -5.48
#